data_53573cf689b8927364ffd71f5835d836
#
_entry.id   53573cf689b8927364ffd71f5835d836
#
_cell.length_a   1.000
_cell.length_b   1.000
_cell.length_c   1.000
_cell.angle_alpha   90.00
_cell.angle_beta   90.00
_cell.angle_gamma   90.00
#
_symmetry.space_group_name_H-M   'P 1'
#
loop_
_entity.id
_entity.type
_entity.pdbx_description
1 polymer ?
#
loop_
_entity_poly.entity_id
_entity_poly.type
_entity_poly.pdbx_seq_one_letter_code
_entity_poly.pdbx_strand_id
1 'polypeptide(L)'
;MRRSARTYLIGVLAVLTLLTAGVQSGSAATSNATPPAGSELRDLAIDTRATQSSTAYDGAAARAVDGEHNGNYYADSVSHTALEAQPWWQTDLGSSQDVTKVTVWNRTDCCTDRLSNFWVLTSDKPFGSASLQEAKAQSGVNATRFGTLDGASAEVALKRSARYVRVQLEGSGYLALAEVQVFGTSVLKPSRAAQKWVDNNPFGMFMHFNMSTYQDEQWADPNGNPADFNPTNLDADQWAKSMNAAGMQFGVLTAKHHDGFALWPTKYSDYSVAASPYKNGKGDIVREYVDAMHANGLKVGLYFSIWDRHNGDSTELIENQLRELLTQYGQIDYLWFDGWGWNIPYSKIPYQPVRNMIRKTSPHTVVANNDHEGSLRTTDVIVYEVPVQGMPPASNPRPTDASDTLDTNRTWFHTTGTGAPRPADEIVTNLEKANEGNALFLLNVAPDLSGRIPDLYVDRLKEIGRLH
;
A
#
# COMPACT_ATOMS: atom_id res chain seq x y z
N MET A 1 -5.55 62.60 10.44
CA MET A 1 -6.05 63.61 9.48
C MET A 1 -6.74 62.92 8.34
N ARG A 2 -7.95 63.39 8.08
CA ARG A 2 -8.82 63.15 6.90
C ARG A 2 -9.26 61.74 6.53
N ARG A 3 -10.51 61.47 6.92
CA ARG A 3 -11.48 60.53 6.35
C ARG A 3 -11.80 60.86 4.89
N SER A 4 -12.09 59.87 4.09
CA SER A 4 -12.98 60.03 2.91
C SER A 4 -13.85 58.81 2.76
N ALA A 5 -15.14 59.04 2.94
CA ALA A 5 -16.24 58.12 2.63
C ALA A 5 -16.56 58.15 1.12
N ARG A 6 -16.94 57.06 0.51
CA ARG A 6 -17.65 57.08 -0.78
C ARG A 6 -18.86 56.15 -0.76
N THR A 7 -19.93 56.79 -1.17
CA THR A 7 -21.33 56.50 -1.19
C THR A 7 -21.74 55.40 -2.19
N TYR A 8 -22.72 54.58 -1.79
CA TYR A 8 -23.46 53.65 -2.64
C TYR A 8 -24.39 54.39 -3.61
N LEU A 9 -24.46 53.91 -4.86
CA LEU A 9 -25.52 54.26 -5.81
C LEU A 9 -26.27 52.99 -6.16
N ILE A 10 -27.58 52.98 -5.87
CA ILE A 10 -28.58 52.01 -6.26
C ILE A 10 -29.09 52.37 -7.65
N GLY A 11 -28.98 51.47 -8.61
CA GLY A 11 -29.58 51.62 -9.93
C GLY A 11 -30.64 50.53 -10.16
N VAL A 12 -31.88 50.93 -10.17
CA VAL A 12 -33.04 50.14 -10.61
C VAL A 12 -33.07 50.11 -12.15
N LEU A 13 -33.17 48.95 -12.78
CA LEU A 13 -33.53 48.90 -14.20
C LEU A 13 -34.61 47.84 -14.44
N ALA A 14 -35.57 48.28 -15.25
CA ALA A 14 -36.84 47.70 -15.50
C ALA A 14 -36.78 46.46 -16.42
N VAL A 15 -37.74 45.57 -16.22
CA VAL A 15 -38.07 44.40 -17.01
C VAL A 15 -38.62 44.79 -18.38
N LEU A 16 -38.07 44.24 -19.45
CA LEU A 16 -38.68 44.22 -20.77
C LEU A 16 -38.78 42.75 -21.22
N THR A 17 -40.01 42.24 -21.25
CA THR A 17 -40.35 40.91 -21.79
C THR A 17 -40.43 40.97 -23.34
N LEU A 18 -39.59 40.17 -23.98
CA LEU A 18 -39.75 39.81 -25.40
C LEU A 18 -39.95 38.29 -25.51
N LEU A 19 -41.14 37.92 -25.94
CA LEU A 19 -41.44 36.56 -26.37
C LEU A 19 -40.83 36.33 -27.77
N THR A 20 -39.91 35.38 -27.86
CA THR A 20 -39.53 34.76 -29.12
C THR A 20 -39.65 33.25 -29.02
N ALA A 21 -40.45 32.66 -29.88
CA ALA A 21 -40.59 31.22 -30.04
C ALA A 21 -39.26 30.61 -30.49
N GLY A 22 -38.61 29.79 -29.67
CA GLY A 22 -37.37 29.12 -29.97
C GLY A 22 -37.59 27.62 -30.18
N VAL A 23 -37.10 27.16 -31.29
CA VAL A 23 -37.00 25.77 -31.73
C VAL A 23 -36.33 24.92 -30.66
N GLN A 24 -36.96 23.84 -30.17
CA GLN A 24 -36.37 22.83 -29.31
C GLN A 24 -35.39 22.00 -30.15
N SER A 25 -34.09 22.29 -30.03
CA SER A 25 -33.03 21.37 -30.35
C SER A 25 -32.83 20.45 -29.12
N GLY A 26 -33.22 19.19 -29.29
CA GLY A 26 -32.99 18.14 -28.28
C GLY A 26 -31.50 17.95 -28.01
N SER A 27 -31.03 18.50 -26.91
CA SER A 27 -29.72 18.18 -26.35
C SER A 27 -29.86 16.86 -25.60
N ALA A 28 -29.27 15.80 -26.15
CA ALA A 28 -29.14 14.54 -25.42
C ALA A 28 -28.32 14.82 -24.14
N ALA A 29 -28.98 14.80 -23.00
CA ALA A 29 -28.33 14.84 -21.71
C ALA A 29 -27.48 13.56 -21.58
N THR A 30 -26.17 13.69 -21.75
CA THR A 30 -25.24 12.68 -21.28
C THR A 30 -25.40 12.62 -19.76
N SER A 31 -26.05 11.57 -19.29
CA SER A 31 -26.10 11.27 -17.86
C SER A 31 -24.66 11.00 -17.39
N ASN A 32 -24.03 11.97 -16.78
CA ASN A 32 -22.87 11.73 -15.91
C ASN A 32 -23.40 10.97 -14.69
N ALA A 33 -23.59 9.66 -14.83
CA ALA A 33 -23.82 8.81 -13.68
C ALA A 33 -22.57 8.91 -12.81
N THR A 34 -22.70 9.49 -11.62
CA THR A 34 -21.68 9.43 -10.58
C THR A 34 -21.36 7.95 -10.36
N PRO A 35 -20.09 7.53 -10.36
CA PRO A 35 -19.73 6.15 -10.06
C PRO A 35 -20.32 5.74 -8.71
N PRO A 36 -20.74 4.48 -8.52
CA PRO A 36 -21.23 4.03 -7.23
C PRO A 36 -20.19 4.29 -6.15
N ALA A 37 -20.64 4.70 -4.97
CA ALA A 37 -19.78 4.94 -3.82
C ALA A 37 -18.88 3.72 -3.58
N GLY A 38 -17.55 3.91 -3.63
CA GLY A 38 -16.55 2.84 -3.52
C GLY A 38 -15.89 2.40 -4.83
N SER A 39 -16.22 2.98 -5.99
CA SER A 39 -15.50 2.76 -7.25
C SER A 39 -14.50 3.89 -7.50
N GLU A 40 -13.22 3.63 -7.37
CA GLU A 40 -12.16 4.55 -7.76
C GLU A 40 -11.65 4.22 -9.17
N LEU A 41 -11.38 5.26 -9.95
CA LEU A 41 -10.66 5.12 -11.22
C LEU A 41 -9.18 4.89 -10.88
N ARG A 42 -8.67 3.72 -11.22
CA ARG A 42 -7.28 3.34 -10.94
C ARG A 42 -6.66 2.61 -12.11
N ASP A 43 -5.35 2.48 -12.07
CA ASP A 43 -4.62 1.58 -12.96
C ASP A 43 -4.81 0.13 -12.49
N LEU A 44 -5.49 -0.67 -13.31
CA LEU A 44 -5.82 -2.08 -13.06
C LEU A 44 -4.70 -3.03 -13.49
N ALA A 45 -3.70 -2.52 -14.25
CA ALA A 45 -2.62 -3.32 -14.80
C ALA A 45 -1.44 -3.49 -13.83
N ILE A 46 -1.33 -2.64 -12.83
CA ILE A 46 -0.19 -2.67 -11.91
C ILE A 46 -0.01 -4.05 -11.26
N ASP A 47 1.23 -4.55 -11.28
CA ASP A 47 1.65 -5.84 -10.74
C ASP A 47 0.84 -7.03 -11.24
N THR A 48 0.15 -6.89 -12.35
CA THR A 48 -0.56 -7.99 -12.99
C THR A 48 0.40 -8.94 -13.71
N ARG A 49 -0.09 -10.12 -14.06
CA ARG A 49 0.70 -11.09 -14.82
C ARG A 49 0.84 -10.63 -16.27
N ALA A 50 1.99 -10.04 -16.60
CA ALA A 50 2.35 -9.69 -17.96
C ALA A 50 3.16 -10.79 -18.64
N THR A 51 3.00 -10.91 -19.96
CA THR A 51 3.78 -11.80 -20.84
C THR A 51 4.03 -11.09 -22.17
N GLN A 52 5.05 -11.51 -22.89
CA GLN A 52 5.39 -10.97 -24.22
C GLN A 52 5.86 -12.08 -25.16
N SER A 53 5.87 -11.80 -26.46
CA SER A 53 6.22 -12.78 -27.51
C SER A 53 7.64 -13.33 -27.37
N SER A 54 8.57 -12.49 -26.95
CA SER A 54 9.97 -12.85 -26.62
C SER A 54 10.52 -11.86 -25.60
N THR A 55 11.66 -12.18 -24.98
CA THR A 55 12.38 -11.26 -24.08
C THR A 55 13.80 -11.11 -24.57
N ALA A 56 14.24 -9.88 -24.76
CA ALA A 56 15.60 -9.55 -25.15
C ALA A 56 16.17 -8.44 -24.22
N TYR A 57 17.48 -8.42 -24.06
CA TYR A 57 18.20 -7.41 -23.28
C TYR A 57 17.66 -7.26 -21.84
N ASP A 58 17.29 -8.37 -21.21
CA ASP A 58 16.71 -8.43 -19.85
C ASP A 58 15.42 -7.61 -19.65
N GLY A 59 14.81 -7.11 -20.74
CA GLY A 59 13.57 -6.32 -20.71
C GLY A 59 12.34 -7.18 -20.45
N ALA A 60 12.15 -7.62 -19.21
CA ALA A 60 11.02 -8.48 -18.80
C ALA A 60 9.67 -7.80 -19.02
N ALA A 61 8.64 -8.59 -19.38
CA ALA A 61 7.27 -8.09 -19.60
C ALA A 61 6.68 -7.35 -18.39
N ALA A 62 7.06 -7.74 -17.19
CA ALA A 62 6.57 -7.16 -15.94
C ALA A 62 6.98 -5.69 -15.74
N ARG A 63 8.05 -5.22 -16.39
CA ARG A 63 8.47 -3.82 -16.34
C ARG A 63 7.43 -2.85 -16.90
N ALA A 64 6.52 -3.33 -17.74
CA ALA A 64 5.46 -2.48 -18.33
C ALA A 64 4.13 -2.53 -17.55
N VAL A 65 4.16 -3.00 -16.29
CA VAL A 65 3.03 -2.98 -15.34
C VAL A 65 3.49 -2.77 -13.90
N ASP A 66 4.69 -2.21 -13.69
CA ASP A 66 5.26 -2.00 -12.35
C ASP A 66 4.96 -0.61 -11.75
N GLY A 67 4.30 0.25 -12.53
CA GLY A 67 3.90 1.61 -12.16
C GLY A 67 4.97 2.66 -12.48
N GLU A 68 6.13 2.27 -13.03
CA GLU A 68 7.19 3.17 -13.45
C GLU A 68 7.11 3.42 -14.96
N HIS A 69 6.78 4.62 -15.38
CA HIS A 69 6.68 5.00 -16.78
C HIS A 69 7.89 5.78 -17.31
N ASN A 70 9.02 5.68 -16.61
CA ASN A 70 10.31 6.21 -17.09
C ASN A 70 10.75 5.47 -18.34
N GLY A 71 10.74 6.13 -19.49
CA GLY A 71 11.09 5.53 -20.78
C GLY A 71 12.59 5.31 -21.00
N ASN A 72 13.44 5.55 -20.00
CA ASN A 72 14.87 5.29 -20.09
C ASN A 72 15.17 3.81 -19.83
N TYR A 73 15.54 3.06 -20.86
CA TYR A 73 15.87 1.64 -20.77
C TYR A 73 16.94 1.32 -19.70
N TYR A 74 17.94 2.17 -19.54
CA TYR A 74 19.02 1.99 -18.56
C TYR A 74 18.59 2.23 -17.10
N ALA A 75 17.35 2.65 -16.89
CA ALA A 75 16.73 2.73 -15.56
C ALA A 75 15.97 1.44 -15.18
N ASP A 76 16.15 0.35 -15.95
CA ASP A 76 15.46 -0.95 -15.76
C ASP A 76 13.91 -0.90 -15.80
N SER A 77 13.33 0.15 -16.39
CA SER A 77 11.91 0.44 -16.44
C SER A 77 11.23 0.07 -17.78
N VAL A 78 11.96 -0.52 -18.75
CA VAL A 78 11.42 -0.77 -20.08
C VAL A 78 11.40 -2.27 -20.40
N SER A 79 10.24 -2.81 -20.79
CA SER A 79 10.10 -4.16 -21.36
C SER A 79 10.64 -4.18 -22.80
N HIS A 80 11.15 -5.34 -23.27
CA HIS A 80 11.76 -5.39 -24.60
C HIS A 80 11.67 -6.79 -25.23
N THR A 81 11.08 -6.89 -26.44
CA THR A 81 11.08 -8.12 -27.24
C THR A 81 12.34 -8.23 -28.12
N ALA A 82 12.61 -9.41 -28.67
CA ALA A 82 13.56 -9.56 -29.78
C ALA A 82 13.03 -8.91 -31.07
N LEU A 83 13.89 -8.85 -32.10
CA LEU A 83 13.46 -8.49 -33.45
C LEU A 83 12.67 -9.68 -34.05
N GLU A 84 11.39 -9.49 -34.22
CA GLU A 84 10.50 -10.54 -34.72
C GLU A 84 9.29 -9.98 -35.48
N ALA A 85 8.52 -10.86 -36.12
CA ALA A 85 7.30 -10.48 -36.83
C ALA A 85 6.15 -10.31 -35.82
N GLN A 86 5.47 -9.18 -35.88
CA GLN A 86 4.30 -8.87 -35.06
C GLN A 86 4.51 -9.09 -33.55
N PRO A 87 5.62 -8.59 -32.96
CA PRO A 87 5.86 -8.75 -31.53
C PRO A 87 4.68 -8.22 -30.71
N TRP A 88 4.39 -8.89 -29.61
CA TRP A 88 3.31 -8.52 -28.72
C TRP A 88 3.72 -8.55 -27.25
N TRP A 89 3.07 -7.72 -26.50
CA TRP A 89 3.03 -7.72 -25.05
C TRP A 89 1.58 -7.79 -24.58
N GLN A 90 1.29 -8.47 -23.47
CA GLN A 90 -0.06 -8.55 -22.91
C GLN A 90 -0.07 -8.72 -21.40
N THR A 91 -1.18 -8.31 -20.78
CA THR A 91 -1.46 -8.54 -19.37
C THR A 91 -2.81 -9.22 -19.15
N ASP A 92 -2.93 -9.97 -18.04
CA ASP A 92 -4.16 -10.54 -17.50
C ASP A 92 -4.55 -9.79 -16.22
N LEU A 93 -5.63 -9.02 -16.23
CA LEU A 93 -6.17 -8.26 -15.09
C LEU A 93 -6.79 -9.17 -14.00
N GLY A 94 -6.69 -10.49 -14.15
CA GLY A 94 -7.19 -11.50 -13.20
C GLY A 94 -8.69 -11.78 -13.32
N SER A 95 -9.50 -10.77 -13.61
CA SER A 95 -10.94 -10.89 -13.87
C SER A 95 -11.39 -9.82 -14.86
N SER A 96 -12.61 -9.97 -15.41
CA SER A 96 -13.20 -8.92 -16.23
C SER A 96 -13.43 -7.66 -15.39
N GLN A 97 -12.93 -6.53 -15.86
CA GLN A 97 -12.96 -5.22 -15.21
C GLN A 97 -13.60 -4.19 -16.14
N ASP A 98 -14.25 -3.17 -15.58
CA ASP A 98 -14.77 -2.06 -16.36
C ASP A 98 -13.64 -1.09 -16.73
N VAL A 99 -13.07 -1.28 -17.91
CA VAL A 99 -11.96 -0.48 -18.44
C VAL A 99 -12.49 0.78 -19.12
N THR A 100 -11.95 1.92 -18.68
CA THR A 100 -12.30 3.24 -19.19
C THR A 100 -11.26 3.78 -20.15
N LYS A 101 -9.98 3.40 -19.96
CA LYS A 101 -8.85 3.93 -20.71
C LYS A 101 -7.63 3.00 -20.63
N VAL A 102 -6.87 2.94 -21.72
CA VAL A 102 -5.51 2.35 -21.73
C VAL A 102 -4.52 3.43 -22.18
N THR A 103 -3.42 3.58 -21.44
CA THR A 103 -2.30 4.44 -21.82
C THR A 103 -1.07 3.56 -22.04
N VAL A 104 -0.44 3.69 -23.20
CA VAL A 104 0.79 2.96 -23.57
C VAL A 104 1.95 3.94 -23.57
N TRP A 105 2.98 3.68 -22.74
CA TRP A 105 4.16 4.52 -22.61
C TRP A 105 5.33 3.95 -23.41
N ASN A 106 5.98 4.83 -24.18
CA ASN A 106 7.07 4.49 -25.07
C ASN A 106 8.43 4.53 -24.35
N ARG A 107 9.40 3.79 -24.88
CA ARG A 107 10.81 4.02 -24.63
C ARG A 107 11.22 5.41 -25.13
N THR A 108 12.02 6.17 -24.37
CA THR A 108 12.34 7.58 -24.68
C THR A 108 13.84 7.91 -24.77
N ASP A 109 14.73 7.04 -24.26
CA ASP A 109 16.18 7.24 -24.31
C ASP A 109 16.76 7.04 -25.71
N CYS A 110 16.13 6.19 -26.53
CA CYS A 110 16.41 6.02 -27.96
C CYS A 110 15.20 5.43 -28.68
N CYS A 111 15.29 5.36 -30.00
CA CYS A 111 14.51 4.44 -30.84
C CYS A 111 12.98 4.60 -30.65
N THR A 112 12.53 5.83 -30.41
CA THR A 112 11.12 6.17 -30.14
C THR A 112 10.20 5.84 -31.32
N ASP A 113 10.75 5.80 -32.53
CA ASP A 113 10.06 5.42 -33.77
C ASP A 113 9.66 3.95 -33.85
N ARG A 114 10.22 3.08 -32.97
CA ARG A 114 9.89 1.64 -32.93
C ARG A 114 8.46 1.38 -32.51
N LEU A 115 7.89 2.20 -31.62
CA LEU A 115 6.48 2.12 -31.24
C LEU A 115 5.62 2.87 -32.27
N SER A 116 5.50 2.28 -33.45
CA SER A 116 4.69 2.79 -34.55
C SER A 116 3.93 1.64 -35.22
N ASN A 117 2.79 1.98 -35.85
CA ASN A 117 1.91 0.99 -36.48
C ASN A 117 1.58 -0.18 -35.53
N PHE A 118 1.06 0.14 -34.37
CA PHE A 118 0.69 -0.85 -33.35
C PHE A 118 -0.81 -0.83 -33.04
N TRP A 119 -1.25 -1.88 -32.40
CA TRP A 119 -2.63 -2.09 -31.96
C TRP A 119 -2.70 -2.26 -30.45
N VAL A 120 -3.73 -1.68 -29.84
CA VAL A 120 -4.18 -2.01 -28.49
C VAL A 120 -5.45 -2.87 -28.62
N LEU A 121 -5.38 -4.11 -28.12
CA LEU A 121 -6.49 -5.05 -28.14
C LEU A 121 -6.96 -5.31 -26.72
N THR A 122 -8.28 -5.43 -26.54
CA THR A 122 -8.88 -5.78 -25.25
C THR A 122 -9.87 -6.93 -25.43
N SER A 123 -9.93 -7.86 -24.46
CA SER A 123 -10.78 -9.05 -24.50
C SER A 123 -11.15 -9.54 -23.10
N ASP A 124 -12.32 -10.17 -22.96
CA ASP A 124 -12.69 -10.93 -21.75
C ASP A 124 -12.13 -12.36 -21.74
N LYS A 125 -11.62 -12.82 -22.88
CA LYS A 125 -11.03 -14.16 -23.04
C LYS A 125 -9.56 -14.05 -23.42
N PRO A 126 -8.72 -15.03 -23.05
CA PRO A 126 -7.35 -15.09 -23.51
C PRO A 126 -7.25 -14.98 -25.04
N PHE A 127 -6.22 -14.29 -25.52
CA PHE A 127 -5.95 -14.27 -26.96
C PHE A 127 -5.47 -15.65 -27.41
N GLY A 128 -6.20 -16.28 -28.34
CA GLY A 128 -5.94 -17.64 -28.80
C GLY A 128 -4.80 -17.75 -29.81
N SER A 129 -4.28 -16.65 -30.34
CA SER A 129 -3.24 -16.63 -31.37
C SER A 129 -2.22 -15.50 -31.15
N ALA A 130 -0.97 -15.74 -31.61
CA ALA A 130 0.06 -14.73 -31.74
C ALA A 130 -0.10 -13.87 -33.00
N SER A 131 -0.86 -14.33 -34.01
CA SER A 131 -1.17 -13.58 -35.22
C SER A 131 -2.09 -12.39 -34.91
N LEU A 132 -1.70 -11.20 -35.30
CA LEU A 132 -2.49 -10.00 -35.10
C LEU A 132 -3.86 -10.08 -35.81
N GLN A 133 -3.87 -10.66 -37.01
CA GLN A 133 -5.11 -10.81 -37.79
C GLN A 133 -6.11 -11.73 -37.06
N GLU A 134 -5.64 -12.87 -36.57
CA GLU A 134 -6.49 -13.82 -35.84
C GLU A 134 -6.92 -13.28 -34.47
N ALA A 135 -6.02 -12.62 -33.76
CA ALA A 135 -6.33 -11.99 -32.48
C ALA A 135 -7.43 -10.93 -32.64
N LYS A 136 -7.37 -10.10 -33.70
CA LYS A 136 -8.41 -9.10 -34.04
C LYS A 136 -9.74 -9.74 -34.48
N ALA A 137 -9.68 -10.88 -35.13
CA ALA A 137 -10.87 -11.61 -35.60
C ALA A 137 -11.57 -12.41 -34.48
N GLN A 138 -10.91 -12.61 -33.35
CA GLN A 138 -11.47 -13.34 -32.20
C GLN A 138 -12.73 -12.63 -31.69
N SER A 139 -13.80 -13.39 -31.48
CA SER A 139 -15.06 -12.87 -30.96
C SER A 139 -14.88 -12.19 -29.59
N GLY A 140 -15.40 -10.98 -29.45
CA GLY A 140 -15.32 -10.18 -28.24
C GLY A 140 -14.05 -9.34 -28.10
N VAL A 141 -13.14 -9.38 -29.06
CA VAL A 141 -11.98 -8.48 -29.10
C VAL A 141 -12.38 -7.11 -29.64
N ASN A 142 -11.94 -6.07 -28.94
CA ASN A 142 -11.88 -4.70 -29.46
C ASN A 142 -10.43 -4.38 -29.82
N ALA A 143 -10.21 -3.72 -30.95
CA ALA A 143 -8.89 -3.41 -31.46
C ALA A 143 -8.84 -1.95 -31.93
N THR A 144 -7.90 -1.18 -31.38
CA THR A 144 -7.65 0.22 -31.78
C THR A 144 -6.25 0.32 -32.37
N ARG A 145 -6.14 0.91 -33.56
CA ARG A 145 -4.86 1.10 -34.27
C ARG A 145 -4.25 2.46 -33.95
N PHE A 146 -2.94 2.46 -33.76
CA PHE A 146 -2.10 3.66 -33.71
C PHE A 146 -1.11 3.66 -34.86
N GLY A 147 -0.85 4.85 -35.43
CA GLY A 147 0.22 5.07 -36.38
C GLY A 147 1.55 5.35 -35.68
N THR A 148 2.24 6.41 -36.12
CA THR A 148 3.42 6.92 -35.40
C THR A 148 3.00 7.61 -34.12
N LEU A 149 3.74 7.36 -33.06
CA LEU A 149 3.51 8.01 -31.77
C LEU A 149 4.23 9.36 -31.72
N ASP A 150 3.48 10.45 -31.67
CA ASP A 150 3.99 11.81 -31.51
C ASP A 150 4.08 12.16 -30.01
N GLY A 151 5.02 11.57 -29.28
CA GLY A 151 5.20 11.82 -27.85
C GLY A 151 5.62 10.61 -27.04
N ALA A 152 5.61 10.76 -25.70
CA ALA A 152 6.03 9.70 -24.79
C ALA A 152 4.96 8.63 -24.57
N SER A 153 3.69 8.90 -24.86
CA SER A 153 2.59 7.96 -24.66
C SER A 153 1.46 8.10 -25.67
N ALA A 154 0.69 7.02 -25.84
CA ALA A 154 -0.59 6.99 -26.56
C ALA A 154 -1.72 6.59 -25.64
N GLU A 155 -2.90 7.18 -25.82
CA GLU A 155 -4.08 6.90 -25.02
C GLU A 155 -5.24 6.43 -25.89
N VAL A 156 -5.96 5.39 -25.44
CA VAL A 156 -7.22 4.96 -26.01
C VAL A 156 -8.31 5.00 -24.94
N ALA A 157 -9.34 5.81 -25.18
CA ALA A 157 -10.53 5.80 -24.35
C ALA A 157 -11.37 4.55 -24.68
N LEU A 158 -11.78 3.84 -23.64
CA LEU A 158 -12.58 2.62 -23.71
C LEU A 158 -13.78 2.78 -22.77
N LYS A 159 -14.89 2.11 -23.08
CA LYS A 159 -16.03 1.97 -22.16
C LYS A 159 -16.54 0.54 -22.30
N ARG A 160 -15.79 -0.40 -21.75
CA ARG A 160 -16.12 -1.82 -21.88
C ARG A 160 -15.50 -2.66 -20.79
N SER A 161 -16.07 -3.81 -20.54
CA SER A 161 -15.43 -4.84 -19.75
C SER A 161 -14.28 -5.50 -20.53
N ALA A 162 -13.16 -5.74 -19.86
CA ALA A 162 -12.03 -6.52 -20.38
C ALA A 162 -11.24 -7.17 -19.23
N ARG A 163 -10.71 -8.34 -19.50
CA ARG A 163 -9.75 -9.04 -18.64
C ARG A 163 -8.33 -9.02 -19.19
N TYR A 164 -8.21 -9.08 -20.50
CA TYR A 164 -6.90 -9.12 -21.19
C TYR A 164 -6.69 -7.85 -22.00
N VAL A 165 -5.49 -7.30 -21.90
CA VAL A 165 -5.04 -6.17 -22.71
C VAL A 165 -3.75 -6.59 -23.43
N ARG A 166 -3.67 -6.35 -24.74
CA ARG A 166 -2.50 -6.64 -25.56
C ARG A 166 -2.08 -5.41 -26.35
N VAL A 167 -0.78 -5.16 -26.40
CA VAL A 167 -0.14 -4.23 -27.33
C VAL A 167 0.62 -5.06 -28.35
N GLN A 168 0.44 -4.83 -29.66
CA GLN A 168 1.05 -5.62 -30.72
C GLN A 168 1.42 -4.77 -31.92
N LEU A 169 2.65 -4.93 -32.44
CA LEU A 169 3.07 -4.30 -33.68
C LEU A 169 2.40 -4.94 -34.91
N GLU A 170 2.17 -4.14 -35.96
CA GLU A 170 1.59 -4.62 -37.23
C GLU A 170 2.62 -5.32 -38.11
N GLY A 171 3.89 -4.88 -38.06
CA GLY A 171 4.99 -5.39 -38.86
C GLY A 171 6.05 -6.11 -38.03
N SER A 172 7.24 -6.25 -38.61
CA SER A 172 8.42 -6.77 -37.92
C SER A 172 9.15 -5.64 -37.20
N GLY A 173 9.60 -5.88 -35.97
CA GLY A 173 10.29 -4.88 -35.16
C GLY A 173 10.65 -5.37 -33.78
N TYR A 174 11.13 -4.46 -32.96
CA TYR A 174 11.26 -4.60 -31.51
C TYR A 174 10.07 -3.90 -30.88
N LEU A 175 9.40 -4.53 -29.95
CA LEU A 175 8.41 -3.87 -29.09
C LEU A 175 9.07 -3.55 -27.75
N ALA A 176 9.16 -2.26 -27.43
CA ALA A 176 9.70 -1.77 -26.18
C ALA A 176 8.68 -0.84 -25.52
N LEU A 177 8.28 -1.16 -24.30
CA LEU A 177 7.23 -0.42 -23.57
C LEU A 177 7.76 -0.05 -22.18
N ALA A 178 7.67 1.24 -21.84
CA ALA A 178 7.95 1.70 -20.48
C ALA A 178 6.83 1.29 -19.54
N GLU A 179 5.55 1.51 -19.95
CA GLU A 179 4.39 1.13 -19.13
C GLU A 179 3.15 0.94 -19.99
N VAL A 180 2.24 0.08 -19.54
CA VAL A 180 0.88 -0.05 -20.08
C VAL A 180 -0.11 0.09 -18.94
N GLN A 181 -0.63 1.28 -18.76
CA GLN A 181 -1.64 1.57 -17.74
C GLN A 181 -3.03 1.23 -18.27
N VAL A 182 -3.83 0.55 -17.46
CA VAL A 182 -5.21 0.19 -17.77
C VAL A 182 -6.14 0.81 -16.73
N PHE A 183 -6.69 1.97 -17.03
CA PHE A 183 -7.58 2.65 -16.10
C PHE A 183 -9.00 2.11 -16.19
N GLY A 184 -9.57 1.86 -15.01
CA GLY A 184 -10.93 1.39 -14.89
C GLY A 184 -11.48 1.53 -13.48
N THR A 185 -12.78 1.27 -13.35
CA THR A 185 -13.43 1.17 -12.05
C THR A 185 -13.37 -0.29 -11.61
N SER A 186 -12.65 -0.55 -10.55
CA SER A 186 -12.60 -1.87 -9.93
C SER A 186 -13.26 -1.81 -8.57
N VAL A 187 -14.23 -2.69 -8.36
CA VAL A 187 -14.63 -3.06 -7.00
C VAL A 187 -13.71 -4.19 -6.58
N LEU A 188 -12.53 -3.86 -6.03
CA LEU A 188 -11.70 -4.87 -5.41
C LEU A 188 -12.48 -5.48 -4.24
N LYS A 189 -12.81 -6.76 -4.38
CA LYS A 189 -13.42 -7.50 -3.27
C LYS A 189 -12.31 -7.85 -2.29
N PRO A 190 -12.45 -7.47 -1.01
CA PRO A 190 -11.52 -7.88 0.02
C PRO A 190 -11.45 -9.41 0.08
N SER A 191 -10.29 -9.95 0.44
CA SER A 191 -10.20 -11.39 0.69
C SER A 191 -11.08 -11.76 1.90
N ARG A 192 -11.68 -12.95 1.87
CA ARG A 192 -12.45 -13.44 3.02
C ARG A 192 -11.57 -13.55 4.27
N ALA A 193 -10.29 -13.83 4.11
CA ALA A 193 -9.35 -13.93 5.23
C ALA A 193 -9.11 -12.55 5.87
N ALA A 194 -8.92 -11.50 5.06
CA ALA A 194 -8.76 -10.15 5.55
C ALA A 194 -10.00 -9.63 6.28
N GLN A 195 -11.20 -9.83 5.69
CA GLN A 195 -12.44 -9.45 6.35
C GLN A 195 -12.63 -10.19 7.68
N LYS A 196 -12.43 -11.51 7.68
CA LYS A 196 -12.53 -12.33 8.90
C LYS A 196 -11.48 -11.90 9.94
N TRP A 197 -10.30 -11.43 9.52
CA TRP A 197 -9.30 -10.91 10.45
C TRP A 197 -9.81 -9.66 11.16
N VAL A 198 -10.31 -8.69 10.43
CA VAL A 198 -10.86 -7.44 10.98
C VAL A 198 -12.06 -7.73 11.89
N ASP A 199 -13.00 -8.58 11.42
CA ASP A 199 -14.20 -8.94 12.20
C ASP A 199 -13.87 -9.62 13.54
N ASN A 200 -12.85 -10.48 13.57
CA ASN A 200 -12.49 -11.26 14.76
C ASN A 200 -11.44 -10.58 15.67
N ASN A 201 -10.81 -9.51 15.20
CA ASN A 201 -9.76 -8.80 15.93
C ASN A 201 -9.99 -7.29 15.86
N PRO A 202 -11.10 -6.79 16.39
CA PRO A 202 -11.50 -5.39 16.26
C PRO A 202 -10.58 -4.43 17.02
N PHE A 203 -9.80 -4.90 18.00
CA PHE A 203 -8.93 -4.08 18.84
C PHE A 203 -7.57 -4.73 19.05
N GLY A 204 -6.50 -4.00 18.83
CA GLY A 204 -5.11 -4.46 19.00
C GLY A 204 -4.21 -3.39 19.59
N MET A 205 -3.02 -3.80 20.06
CA MET A 205 -1.98 -2.89 20.52
C MET A 205 -0.87 -2.79 19.49
N PHE A 206 -0.51 -1.58 19.10
CA PHE A 206 0.73 -1.29 18.39
C PHE A 206 1.82 -0.97 19.42
N MET A 207 2.99 -1.56 19.26
CA MET A 207 4.13 -1.31 20.14
C MET A 207 5.31 -0.81 19.33
N HIS A 208 5.48 0.49 19.32
CA HIS A 208 6.67 1.11 18.78
C HIS A 208 7.77 1.09 19.84
N PHE A 209 8.62 0.08 19.74
CA PHE A 209 9.77 -0.10 20.62
C PHE A 209 10.96 -0.55 19.78
N ASN A 210 11.93 0.32 19.58
CA ASN A 210 13.12 0.06 18.76
C ASN A 210 14.19 1.12 19.07
N MET A 211 15.22 1.26 18.21
CA MET A 211 16.32 2.22 18.38
C MET A 211 15.83 3.66 18.59
N SER A 212 14.72 4.05 17.98
CA SER A 212 14.09 5.37 18.14
C SER A 212 13.82 5.73 19.60
N THR A 213 13.39 4.76 20.44
CA THR A 213 13.21 4.97 21.89
C THR A 213 14.53 5.35 22.58
N TYR A 214 15.66 4.76 22.16
CA TYR A 214 16.98 4.96 22.79
C TYR A 214 17.71 6.19 22.27
N GLN A 215 17.35 6.69 21.09
CA GLN A 215 17.89 7.92 20.55
C GLN A 215 17.02 9.14 20.87
N ASP A 216 15.91 8.95 21.57
CA ASP A 216 14.94 10.02 21.89
C ASP A 216 14.36 10.71 20.65
N GLU A 217 14.14 9.95 19.56
CA GLU A 217 13.69 10.45 18.26
C GLU A 217 12.56 9.57 17.72
N GLN A 218 11.65 10.16 16.92
CA GLN A 218 10.63 9.35 16.23
C GLN A 218 11.21 8.58 15.04
N TRP A 219 12.28 9.06 14.45
CA TRP A 219 13.02 8.43 13.35
C TRP A 219 14.50 8.38 13.67
N ALA A 220 14.96 7.27 14.23
CA ALA A 220 16.35 7.07 14.64
C ALA A 220 17.36 7.28 13.50
N ASP A 221 18.56 7.73 13.83
CA ASP A 221 19.69 7.75 12.92
C ASP A 221 20.07 6.30 12.52
N PRO A 222 20.05 5.96 11.22
CA PRO A 222 20.40 4.62 10.75
C PRO A 222 21.88 4.25 10.98
N ASN A 223 22.74 5.21 11.30
CA ASN A 223 24.14 5.00 11.65
C ASN A 223 24.36 5.01 13.18
N GLY A 224 23.29 4.92 13.96
CA GLY A 224 23.35 4.87 15.42
C GLY A 224 24.15 3.66 15.92
N ASN A 225 24.69 3.78 17.14
CA ASN A 225 25.44 2.69 17.75
C ASN A 225 24.47 1.60 18.26
N PRO A 226 24.53 0.34 17.80
CA PRO A 226 23.71 -0.75 18.35
C PRO A 226 23.80 -0.89 19.87
N ALA A 227 24.93 -0.46 20.47
CA ALA A 227 25.15 -0.52 21.92
C ALA A 227 24.23 0.41 22.72
N ASP A 228 23.60 1.41 22.09
CA ASP A 228 22.62 2.29 22.74
C ASP A 228 21.33 1.53 23.07
N PHE A 229 21.00 0.48 22.32
CA PHE A 229 19.84 -0.36 22.55
C PHE A 229 20.08 -1.34 23.70
N ASN A 230 19.64 -0.98 24.90
CA ASN A 230 19.86 -1.82 26.10
C ASN A 230 18.70 -1.73 27.09
N PRO A 231 17.55 -2.36 26.84
CA PRO A 231 16.46 -2.40 27.81
C PRO A 231 16.88 -3.08 29.10
N THR A 232 16.70 -2.39 30.23
CA THR A 232 17.18 -2.88 31.55
C THR A 232 16.18 -3.76 32.29
N ASN A 233 14.89 -3.72 31.87
CA ASN A 233 13.81 -4.43 32.53
C ASN A 233 12.67 -4.81 31.55
N LEU A 234 13.06 -5.26 30.34
CA LEU A 234 12.08 -5.68 29.34
C LEU A 234 11.17 -6.78 29.88
N ASP A 235 9.88 -6.57 29.74
CA ASP A 235 8.85 -7.46 30.24
C ASP A 235 7.70 -7.61 29.22
N ALA A 236 7.91 -8.49 28.26
CA ALA A 236 6.91 -8.77 27.22
C ALA A 236 5.61 -9.40 27.79
N ASP A 237 5.68 -10.08 28.93
CA ASP A 237 4.49 -10.60 29.61
C ASP A 237 3.63 -9.48 30.21
N GLN A 238 4.26 -8.39 30.69
CA GLN A 238 3.53 -7.18 31.09
C GLN A 238 2.83 -6.52 29.90
N TRP A 239 3.44 -6.52 28.72
CA TRP A 239 2.80 -6.01 27.51
C TRP A 239 1.53 -6.81 27.19
N ALA A 240 1.66 -8.15 27.12
CA ALA A 240 0.54 -9.06 26.85
C ALA A 240 -0.58 -8.97 27.89
N LYS A 241 -0.23 -8.90 29.18
CA LYS A 241 -1.22 -8.70 30.27
C LYS A 241 -1.93 -7.34 30.17
N SER A 242 -1.22 -6.31 29.74
CA SER A 242 -1.83 -4.98 29.53
C SER A 242 -2.81 -4.98 28.36
N MET A 243 -2.51 -5.72 27.27
CA MET A 243 -3.43 -5.95 26.16
C MET A 243 -4.71 -6.67 26.62
N ASN A 244 -4.55 -7.77 27.35
CA ASN A 244 -5.69 -8.52 27.91
C ASN A 244 -6.53 -7.66 28.84
N ALA A 245 -5.91 -6.80 29.65
CA ALA A 245 -6.62 -5.88 30.55
C ALA A 245 -7.42 -4.81 29.80
N ALA A 246 -7.04 -4.48 28.56
CA ALA A 246 -7.75 -3.57 27.68
C ALA A 246 -8.78 -4.26 26.77
N GLY A 247 -8.92 -5.59 26.80
CA GLY A 247 -9.82 -6.35 25.92
C GLY A 247 -9.28 -6.53 24.49
N MET A 248 -7.99 -6.38 24.27
CA MET A 248 -7.36 -6.52 22.94
C MET A 248 -7.16 -8.00 22.56
N GLN A 249 -7.16 -8.30 21.24
CA GLN A 249 -7.05 -9.65 20.70
C GLN A 249 -5.66 -9.96 20.12
N PHE A 250 -4.88 -8.94 19.76
CA PHE A 250 -3.57 -9.09 19.14
C PHE A 250 -2.65 -7.91 19.44
N GLY A 251 -1.37 -8.09 19.18
CA GLY A 251 -0.39 -7.01 19.21
C GLY A 251 0.42 -6.95 17.92
N VAL A 252 1.03 -5.81 17.65
CA VAL A 252 1.98 -5.58 16.54
C VAL A 252 3.24 -4.92 17.09
N LEU A 253 4.38 -5.63 17.03
CA LEU A 253 5.68 -5.11 17.49
C LEU A 253 6.47 -4.57 16.30
N THR A 254 7.12 -3.42 16.42
CA THR A 254 8.08 -2.90 15.43
C THR A 254 9.35 -3.75 15.36
N ALA A 255 9.27 -4.91 14.69
CA ALA A 255 10.42 -5.80 14.57
C ALA A 255 11.62 -5.12 13.88
N LYS A 256 11.38 -4.29 12.88
CA LYS A 256 12.36 -3.42 12.22
C LYS A 256 11.70 -2.11 11.76
N HIS A 257 12.21 -0.96 12.22
CA HIS A 257 11.74 0.36 11.77
C HIS A 257 12.62 0.90 10.63
N HIS A 258 12.40 2.15 10.22
CA HIS A 258 13.07 2.80 9.07
C HIS A 258 14.59 2.96 9.22
N ASP A 259 15.10 2.98 10.45
CA ASP A 259 16.54 3.01 10.73
C ASP A 259 17.24 1.70 10.35
N GLY A 260 16.51 0.58 10.28
CA GLY A 260 17.02 -0.74 9.91
C GLY A 260 17.42 -1.62 11.09
N PHE A 261 17.31 -1.14 12.37
CA PHE A 261 17.65 -1.94 13.53
C PHE A 261 16.65 -3.09 13.73
N ALA A 262 17.18 -4.32 13.70
CA ALA A 262 16.38 -5.53 13.83
C ALA A 262 16.29 -5.97 15.31
N LEU A 263 15.07 -6.15 15.83
CA LEU A 263 14.83 -6.64 17.22
C LEU A 263 15.06 -8.15 17.39
N TRP A 264 15.55 -8.85 16.35
CA TRP A 264 15.93 -10.27 16.36
C TRP A 264 17.35 -10.44 15.82
N PRO A 265 18.04 -11.53 16.16
CA PRO A 265 19.41 -11.79 15.71
C PRO A 265 19.45 -12.24 14.24
N THR A 266 19.07 -11.30 13.33
CA THR A 266 19.07 -11.56 11.89
C THR A 266 20.48 -11.90 11.37
N LYS A 267 20.56 -12.79 10.39
CA LYS A 267 21.81 -13.12 9.70
C LYS A 267 22.14 -12.17 8.54
N TYR A 268 21.23 -11.25 8.24
CA TYR A 268 21.29 -10.40 7.04
C TYR A 268 21.59 -8.93 7.33
N SER A 269 21.87 -8.59 8.59
CA SER A 269 22.32 -7.27 9.00
C SER A 269 23.15 -7.37 10.29
N ASP A 270 24.17 -6.55 10.41
CA ASP A 270 24.94 -6.34 11.62
C ASP A 270 24.29 -5.30 12.56
N TYR A 271 23.28 -4.57 12.06
CA TYR A 271 22.51 -3.59 12.84
C TYR A 271 21.29 -4.27 13.46
N SER A 272 21.53 -4.95 14.58
CA SER A 272 20.48 -5.74 15.25
C SER A 272 20.74 -5.87 16.75
N VAL A 273 19.75 -6.40 17.47
CA VAL A 273 19.84 -6.71 18.90
C VAL A 273 21.04 -7.62 19.25
N ALA A 274 21.54 -8.42 18.32
CA ALA A 274 22.73 -9.25 18.51
C ALA A 274 24.01 -8.41 18.64
N ALA A 275 24.04 -7.21 18.10
CA ALA A 275 25.15 -6.26 18.25
C ALA A 275 25.00 -5.36 19.48
N SER A 276 23.86 -5.44 20.19
CA SER A 276 23.60 -4.67 21.41
C SER A 276 24.10 -5.38 22.66
N PRO A 277 24.30 -4.67 23.81
CA PRO A 277 24.64 -5.29 25.08
C PRO A 277 23.47 -6.06 25.72
N TYR A 278 22.27 -5.93 25.19
CA TYR A 278 21.10 -6.61 25.74
C TYR A 278 21.33 -8.13 25.85
N LYS A 279 21.18 -8.68 27.04
CA LYS A 279 21.48 -10.10 27.36
C LYS A 279 22.85 -10.57 26.86
N ASN A 280 23.85 -9.67 26.90
CA ASN A 280 25.23 -9.92 26.44
C ASN A 280 25.27 -10.34 24.94
N GLY A 281 24.49 -9.65 24.06
CA GLY A 281 24.40 -9.95 22.62
C GLY A 281 23.60 -11.22 22.28
N LYS A 282 22.86 -11.79 23.24
CA LYS A 282 22.03 -12.98 23.07
C LYS A 282 20.54 -12.67 23.17
N GLY A 283 20.18 -11.40 23.14
CA GLY A 283 18.78 -10.95 23.15
C GLY A 283 18.07 -11.30 21.86
N ASP A 284 16.78 -11.60 21.98
CA ASP A 284 15.84 -11.78 20.87
C ASP A 284 14.46 -11.26 21.32
N ILE A 285 14.23 -9.97 21.08
CA ILE A 285 13.00 -9.30 21.53
C ILE A 285 11.78 -9.87 20.82
N VAL A 286 11.93 -10.25 19.54
CA VAL A 286 10.82 -10.85 18.77
C VAL A 286 10.42 -12.19 19.41
N ARG A 287 11.39 -13.01 19.82
CA ARG A 287 11.11 -14.28 20.51
C ARG A 287 10.39 -14.04 21.83
N GLU A 288 10.91 -13.12 22.66
CA GLU A 288 10.33 -12.79 23.96
C GLU A 288 8.88 -12.29 23.82
N TYR A 289 8.65 -11.45 22.83
CA TYR A 289 7.31 -10.96 22.50
C TYR A 289 6.38 -12.08 22.03
N VAL A 290 6.78 -12.88 21.05
CA VAL A 290 5.95 -13.97 20.50
C VAL A 290 5.57 -14.98 21.59
N ASP A 291 6.55 -15.38 22.42
CA ASP A 291 6.31 -16.33 23.50
C ASP A 291 5.33 -15.78 24.56
N ALA A 292 5.46 -14.49 24.91
CA ALA A 292 4.54 -13.82 25.83
C ALA A 292 3.12 -13.70 25.26
N MET A 293 2.99 -13.36 23.96
CA MET A 293 1.70 -13.28 23.30
C MET A 293 0.97 -14.63 23.31
N HIS A 294 1.65 -15.70 22.92
CA HIS A 294 1.09 -17.05 22.92
C HIS A 294 0.72 -17.53 24.34
N ALA A 295 1.58 -17.26 25.34
CA ALA A 295 1.30 -17.62 26.73
C ALA A 295 0.05 -16.92 27.29
N ASN A 296 -0.29 -15.75 26.76
CA ASN A 296 -1.46 -14.96 27.16
C ASN A 296 -2.67 -15.10 26.20
N GLY A 297 -2.61 -16.03 25.23
CA GLY A 297 -3.73 -16.32 24.31
C GLY A 297 -3.98 -15.25 23.26
N LEU A 298 -2.99 -14.38 23.03
CA LEU A 298 -3.06 -13.28 22.05
C LEU A 298 -2.47 -13.69 20.70
N LYS A 299 -2.92 -13.06 19.64
CA LYS A 299 -2.37 -13.24 18.29
C LYS A 299 -1.19 -12.33 18.05
N VAL A 300 -0.31 -12.77 17.16
CA VAL A 300 1.00 -12.14 16.89
C VAL A 300 0.97 -11.38 15.60
N GLY A 301 1.23 -10.08 15.68
CA GLY A 301 1.53 -9.21 14.56
C GLY A 301 2.95 -8.67 14.64
N LEU A 302 3.55 -8.37 13.49
CA LEU A 302 4.85 -7.71 13.38
C LEU A 302 4.74 -6.55 12.38
N TYR A 303 5.28 -5.40 12.76
CA TYR A 303 5.57 -4.31 11.85
C TYR A 303 6.96 -4.53 11.24
N PHE A 304 7.07 -4.26 9.96
CA PHE A 304 8.31 -4.35 9.21
C PHE A 304 8.41 -3.21 8.20
N SER A 305 9.42 -2.36 8.37
CA SER A 305 9.72 -1.33 7.38
C SER A 305 10.36 -1.92 6.14
N ILE A 306 9.78 -1.62 4.99
CA ILE A 306 10.39 -1.89 3.67
C ILE A 306 11.52 -0.90 3.38
N TRP A 307 11.41 0.32 3.90
CA TRP A 307 12.45 1.33 3.83
C TRP A 307 13.52 1.08 4.89
N ASP A 308 14.65 0.54 4.49
CA ASP A 308 15.80 0.23 5.35
C ASP A 308 16.93 1.24 5.11
N ARG A 309 17.03 2.24 6.00
CA ARG A 309 17.97 3.35 5.85
C ARG A 309 19.41 2.96 6.19
N HIS A 310 19.62 1.85 6.90
CA HIS A 310 20.95 1.35 7.25
C HIS A 310 21.51 0.44 6.15
N ASN A 311 20.76 -0.61 5.78
CA ASN A 311 21.24 -1.63 4.84
C ASN A 311 20.94 -1.26 3.37
N GLY A 312 20.08 -0.26 3.14
CA GLY A 312 19.56 0.09 1.82
C GLY A 312 18.42 -0.82 1.36
N ASP A 313 17.81 -0.45 0.23
CA ASP A 313 16.59 -1.09 -0.25
C ASP A 313 16.95 -2.25 -1.19
N SER A 314 16.79 -3.47 -0.72
CA SER A 314 17.04 -4.70 -1.46
C SER A 314 15.87 -5.68 -1.27
N THR A 315 15.27 -6.12 -2.38
CA THR A 315 14.22 -7.16 -2.36
C THR A 315 14.75 -8.44 -1.71
N GLU A 316 15.99 -8.84 -2.00
CA GLU A 316 16.61 -10.04 -1.42
C GLU A 316 16.77 -9.94 0.10
N LEU A 317 17.26 -8.80 0.60
CA LEU A 317 17.38 -8.54 2.04
C LEU A 317 16.01 -8.65 2.74
N ILE A 318 15.02 -7.98 2.19
CA ILE A 318 13.65 -7.96 2.74
C ILE A 318 13.04 -9.36 2.74
N GLU A 319 13.13 -10.09 1.62
CA GLU A 319 12.62 -11.47 1.56
C GLU A 319 13.33 -12.39 2.55
N ASN A 320 14.64 -12.27 2.70
CA ASN A 320 15.43 -13.09 3.61
C ASN A 320 15.07 -12.81 5.09
N GLN A 321 14.98 -11.55 5.47
CA GLN A 321 14.57 -11.14 6.82
C GLN A 321 13.11 -11.56 7.11
N LEU A 322 12.19 -11.40 6.17
CA LEU A 322 10.80 -11.86 6.33
C LEU A 322 10.71 -13.39 6.44
N ARG A 323 11.55 -14.14 5.70
CA ARG A 323 11.62 -15.62 5.86
C ARG A 323 12.08 -16.01 7.26
N GLU A 324 13.07 -15.33 7.84
CA GLU A 324 13.46 -15.58 9.23
C GLU A 324 12.25 -15.38 10.16
N LEU A 325 11.59 -14.24 10.09
CA LEU A 325 10.44 -13.92 10.94
C LEU A 325 9.28 -14.90 10.77
N LEU A 326 8.97 -15.32 9.55
CA LEU A 326 7.86 -16.22 9.26
C LEU A 326 8.14 -17.71 9.49
N THR A 327 9.40 -18.11 9.68
CA THR A 327 9.75 -19.55 9.84
C THR A 327 10.35 -19.88 11.19
N GLN A 328 10.92 -18.92 11.93
CA GLN A 328 11.65 -19.19 13.16
C GLN A 328 10.82 -18.92 14.42
N TYR A 329 9.74 -18.13 14.33
CA TYR A 329 8.99 -17.62 15.49
C TYR A 329 7.60 -18.26 15.67
N GLY A 330 7.29 -19.29 14.89
CA GLY A 330 5.96 -19.90 14.89
C GLY A 330 4.96 -19.12 14.03
N GLN A 331 3.69 -19.12 14.44
CA GLN A 331 2.65 -18.45 13.65
C GLN A 331 2.71 -16.93 13.85
N ILE A 332 2.89 -16.23 12.74
CA ILE A 332 2.71 -14.78 12.65
C ILE A 332 1.38 -14.54 11.93
N ASP A 333 0.41 -13.96 12.65
CA ASP A 333 -0.96 -13.79 12.13
C ASP A 333 -1.10 -12.54 11.25
N TYR A 334 -0.34 -11.47 11.56
CA TYR A 334 -0.47 -10.16 10.93
C TYR A 334 0.90 -9.55 10.62
N LEU A 335 1.10 -9.07 9.40
CA LEU A 335 2.26 -8.28 8.99
C LEU A 335 1.80 -6.88 8.60
N TRP A 336 2.38 -5.89 9.25
CA TRP A 336 2.13 -4.48 8.99
C TRP A 336 3.37 -3.86 8.34
N PHE A 337 3.26 -3.50 7.06
CA PHE A 337 4.34 -2.90 6.30
C PHE A 337 4.24 -1.38 6.28
N ASP A 338 5.43 -0.76 6.27
CA ASP A 338 5.59 0.67 6.16
C ASP A 338 6.72 1.05 5.19
N GLY A 339 6.70 2.30 4.72
CA GLY A 339 7.67 2.80 3.76
C GLY A 339 7.41 2.33 2.33
N TRP A 340 6.49 1.43 2.10
CA TRP A 340 6.21 0.83 0.79
C TRP A 340 5.10 1.59 0.05
N GLY A 341 5.40 2.09 -1.14
CA GLY A 341 4.50 2.90 -1.96
C GLY A 341 4.72 4.41 -1.78
N TRP A 342 4.77 4.89 -0.55
CA TRP A 342 4.93 6.33 -0.29
C TRP A 342 6.42 6.79 -0.23
N ASN A 343 7.37 5.90 0.10
CA ASN A 343 8.80 6.21 0.12
C ASN A 343 9.59 5.30 -0.83
N ILE A 344 9.43 3.99 -0.70
CA ILE A 344 10.05 3.02 -1.60
C ILE A 344 9.04 2.66 -2.68
N PRO A 345 9.26 3.06 -3.94
CA PRO A 345 8.34 2.75 -5.02
C PRO A 345 8.31 1.24 -5.32
N TYR A 346 7.17 0.75 -5.79
CA TYR A 346 6.99 -0.66 -6.15
C TYR A 346 7.86 -1.11 -7.32
N SER A 347 8.35 -0.19 -8.15
CA SER A 347 9.36 -0.46 -9.18
C SER A 347 10.72 -0.86 -8.60
N LYS A 348 11.07 -0.34 -7.41
CA LYS A 348 12.32 -0.66 -6.73
C LYS A 348 12.24 -1.95 -5.91
N ILE A 349 11.16 -2.10 -5.13
CA ILE A 349 10.87 -3.32 -4.38
C ILE A 349 9.47 -3.80 -4.79
N PRO A 350 9.38 -4.74 -5.74
CA PRO A 350 8.10 -5.18 -6.28
C PRO A 350 7.23 -5.88 -5.22
N TYR A 351 5.99 -5.44 -5.08
CA TYR A 351 5.04 -5.99 -4.10
C TYR A 351 4.76 -7.47 -4.34
N GLN A 352 4.49 -7.86 -5.59
CA GLN A 352 3.99 -9.20 -5.90
C GLN A 352 4.98 -10.33 -5.59
N PRO A 353 6.29 -10.23 -5.88
CA PRO A 353 7.27 -11.23 -5.46
C PRO A 353 7.31 -11.42 -3.95
N VAL A 354 7.41 -10.33 -3.18
CA VAL A 354 7.42 -10.37 -1.70
C VAL A 354 6.12 -10.96 -1.16
N ARG A 355 4.96 -10.54 -1.69
CA ARG A 355 3.65 -11.08 -1.29
C ARG A 355 3.50 -12.56 -1.62
N ASN A 356 4.00 -13.01 -2.77
CA ASN A 356 4.00 -14.42 -3.16
C ASN A 356 4.90 -15.26 -2.24
N MET A 357 6.06 -14.73 -1.85
CA MET A 357 6.95 -15.35 -0.87
C MET A 357 6.23 -15.50 0.47
N ILE A 358 5.58 -14.45 0.98
CA ILE A 358 4.82 -14.50 2.24
C ILE A 358 3.73 -15.57 2.17
N ARG A 359 2.89 -15.58 1.11
CA ARG A 359 1.82 -16.57 0.91
C ARG A 359 2.33 -18.01 0.86
N LYS A 360 3.51 -18.22 0.26
CA LYS A 360 4.14 -19.54 0.20
C LYS A 360 4.70 -19.99 1.53
N THR A 361 5.26 -19.05 2.31
CA THR A 361 5.94 -19.33 3.58
C THR A 361 4.96 -19.41 4.75
N SER A 362 3.98 -18.49 4.79
CA SER A 362 2.97 -18.39 5.84
C SER A 362 1.61 -18.00 5.23
N PRO A 363 0.85 -18.98 4.70
CA PRO A 363 -0.40 -18.72 3.95
C PRO A 363 -1.52 -18.10 4.78
N HIS A 364 -1.41 -18.15 6.11
CA HIS A 364 -2.41 -17.59 7.04
C HIS A 364 -2.15 -16.15 7.42
N THR A 365 -0.94 -15.64 7.16
CA THR A 365 -0.57 -14.27 7.51
C THR A 365 -1.35 -13.27 6.68
N VAL A 366 -2.08 -12.40 7.35
CA VAL A 366 -2.77 -11.26 6.75
C VAL A 366 -1.79 -10.09 6.66
N VAL A 367 -1.80 -9.38 5.55
CA VAL A 367 -0.87 -8.27 5.27
C VAL A 367 -1.62 -6.95 5.27
N ALA A 368 -1.15 -6.00 6.05
CA ALA A 368 -1.48 -4.59 5.95
C ALA A 368 -0.28 -3.81 5.38
N ASN A 369 -0.53 -2.81 4.58
CA ASN A 369 0.50 -1.92 4.08
C ASN A 369 0.05 -0.47 4.21
N ASN A 370 0.86 0.33 4.89
CA ASN A 370 0.70 1.77 5.00
C ASN A 370 1.31 2.43 3.75
N ASP A 371 0.54 2.52 2.68
CA ASP A 371 0.96 3.18 1.42
C ASP A 371 0.47 4.63 1.33
N HIS A 372 -0.23 5.13 2.35
CA HIS A 372 -0.89 6.43 2.41
C HIS A 372 -1.94 6.68 1.31
N GLU A 373 -2.18 5.71 0.44
CA GLU A 373 -3.17 5.79 -0.65
C GLU A 373 -4.53 5.18 -0.26
N GLY A 374 -4.57 4.38 0.81
CA GLY A 374 -5.78 3.69 1.25
C GLY A 374 -6.30 2.66 0.24
N SER A 375 -5.42 1.92 -0.41
CA SER A 375 -5.73 1.03 -1.54
C SER A 375 -5.56 -0.45 -1.20
N LEU A 376 -6.48 -1.32 -1.65
CA LEU A 376 -6.33 -2.80 -1.56
C LEU A 376 -5.32 -3.37 -2.58
N ARG A 377 -4.79 -2.57 -3.47
CA ARG A 377 -3.88 -3.02 -4.53
C ARG A 377 -2.63 -3.70 -4.00
N THR A 378 -2.11 -3.21 -2.89
CA THR A 378 -0.84 -3.62 -2.30
C THR A 378 -1.00 -4.18 -0.90
N THR A 379 -2.22 -4.59 -0.51
CA THR A 379 -2.48 -5.07 0.85
C THR A 379 -3.75 -5.93 0.92
N ASP A 380 -3.87 -6.73 1.98
CA ASP A 380 -5.13 -7.43 2.34
C ASP A 380 -6.02 -6.51 3.21
N VAL A 381 -5.39 -5.67 4.04
CA VAL A 381 -6.04 -4.71 4.94
C VAL A 381 -5.48 -3.33 4.66
N ILE A 382 -6.36 -2.37 4.38
CA ILE A 382 -6.00 -0.97 4.15
C ILE A 382 -5.61 -0.31 5.46
N VAL A 383 -4.57 0.51 5.45
CA VAL A 383 -4.15 1.28 6.64
C VAL A 383 -4.64 2.73 6.55
N TYR A 384 -5.18 3.21 7.65
CA TYR A 384 -5.41 4.62 7.95
C TYR A 384 -4.60 4.98 9.20
N GLU A 385 -3.54 5.72 8.99
CA GLU A 385 -2.79 6.33 10.08
C GLU A 385 -3.56 7.55 10.60
N VAL A 386 -4.31 7.35 11.68
CA VAL A 386 -5.31 8.33 12.15
C VAL A 386 -4.73 9.73 12.41
N PRO A 387 -3.52 9.89 12.98
CA PRO A 387 -2.93 11.23 13.15
C PRO A 387 -2.67 11.98 11.83
N VAL A 388 -2.56 11.27 10.71
CA VAL A 388 -2.23 11.83 9.37
C VAL A 388 -3.44 11.88 8.46
N GLN A 389 -4.19 10.76 8.37
CA GLN A 389 -5.27 10.56 7.39
C GLN A 389 -6.68 10.71 8.02
N GLY A 390 -6.79 10.74 9.35
CA GLY A 390 -8.07 10.68 10.06
C GLY A 390 -8.66 9.26 10.13
N MET A 391 -9.86 9.15 10.69
CA MET A 391 -10.60 7.88 10.78
C MET A 391 -11.12 7.44 9.41
N PRO A 392 -11.17 6.12 9.13
CA PRO A 392 -11.84 5.61 7.94
C PRO A 392 -13.32 6.02 7.92
N PRO A 393 -13.92 6.23 6.72
CA PRO A 393 -15.32 6.59 6.61
C PRO A 393 -16.26 5.51 7.18
N ALA A 394 -17.34 5.88 7.85
CA ALA A 394 -18.32 4.95 8.42
C ALA A 394 -18.96 4.00 7.38
N SER A 395 -18.98 4.39 6.10
CA SER A 395 -19.48 3.55 4.99
C SER A 395 -18.38 2.76 4.28
N ASN A 396 -17.21 2.58 4.89
CA ASN A 396 -16.08 1.88 4.26
C ASN A 396 -16.40 0.39 4.05
N PRO A 397 -16.44 -0.10 2.79
CA PRO A 397 -16.78 -1.50 2.51
C PRO A 397 -15.56 -2.45 2.58
N ARG A 398 -14.39 -1.95 2.95
CA ARG A 398 -13.11 -2.67 2.86
C ARG A 398 -12.54 -2.95 4.25
N PRO A 399 -11.90 -4.13 4.46
CA PRO A 399 -11.19 -4.40 5.71
C PRO A 399 -10.07 -3.38 5.90
N THR A 400 -10.08 -2.72 7.03
CA THR A 400 -9.21 -1.57 7.29
C THR A 400 -8.57 -1.68 8.67
N ASP A 401 -7.42 -1.05 8.84
CA ASP A 401 -6.70 -0.82 10.09
C ASP A 401 -6.70 0.68 10.35
N ALA A 402 -7.24 1.10 11.49
CA ALA A 402 -7.18 2.47 11.98
C ALA A 402 -6.13 2.54 13.09
N SER A 403 -4.91 2.93 12.72
CA SER A 403 -3.79 3.04 13.67
C SER A 403 -3.77 4.41 14.33
N ASP A 404 -3.85 4.47 15.66
CA ASP A 404 -3.84 5.72 16.46
C ASP A 404 -2.89 5.60 17.65
N THR A 405 -2.59 6.69 18.35
CA THR A 405 -1.71 6.71 19.51
C THR A 405 -2.48 6.96 20.81
N LEU A 406 -2.02 6.33 21.91
CA LEU A 406 -2.64 6.54 23.22
C LEU A 406 -2.22 7.89 23.84
N ASP A 407 -1.03 8.41 23.53
CA ASP A 407 -0.55 9.65 24.15
C ASP A 407 -1.11 10.92 23.50
N THR A 408 -1.17 12.02 24.28
CA THR A 408 -1.73 13.31 23.87
C THR A 408 -0.89 14.02 22.81
N ASN A 409 0.40 13.74 22.71
CA ASN A 409 1.31 14.37 21.76
C ASN A 409 1.42 13.61 20.44
N ARG A 410 0.69 12.47 20.32
CA ARG A 410 0.63 11.64 19.11
C ARG A 410 2.00 11.10 18.68
N THR A 411 2.82 10.72 19.65
CA THR A 411 4.13 10.09 19.40
C THR A 411 3.97 8.59 19.14
N TRP A 412 4.75 8.07 18.20
CA TRP A 412 4.79 6.62 17.97
C TRP A 412 5.75 5.94 18.94
N PHE A 413 6.98 6.39 19.05
CA PHE A 413 7.95 5.89 20.03
C PHE A 413 7.87 6.68 21.34
N HIS A 414 8.15 5.98 22.45
CA HIS A 414 8.32 6.64 23.74
C HIS A 414 9.62 7.45 23.74
N THR A 415 9.48 8.75 23.92
CA THR A 415 10.56 9.75 23.94
C THR A 415 10.29 10.77 25.06
N THR A 416 11.22 11.68 25.29
CA THR A 416 11.00 12.83 26.21
C THR A 416 9.82 13.71 25.76
N GLY A 417 9.44 13.62 24.48
CA GLY A 417 8.27 14.30 23.91
C GLY A 417 6.94 13.57 24.09
N THR A 418 6.93 12.37 24.66
CA THR A 418 5.70 11.59 24.84
C THR A 418 4.77 12.24 25.86
N GLY A 419 3.50 12.38 25.48
CA GLY A 419 2.47 13.04 26.30
C GLY A 419 1.87 12.09 27.37
N ALA A 420 0.91 12.63 28.13
CA ALA A 420 0.08 11.80 29.02
C ALA A 420 -0.87 10.90 28.20
N PRO A 421 -1.35 9.78 28.77
CA PRO A 421 -2.36 8.97 28.07
C PRO A 421 -3.68 9.73 27.96
N ARG A 422 -4.26 9.68 26.75
CA ARG A 422 -5.57 10.27 26.42
C ARG A 422 -6.69 9.65 27.27
N PRO A 423 -7.83 10.35 27.48
CA PRO A 423 -8.98 9.82 28.21
C PRO A 423 -9.47 8.48 27.65
N ALA A 424 -9.89 7.56 28.55
CA ALA A 424 -10.33 6.23 28.15
C ALA A 424 -11.61 6.26 27.29
N ASP A 425 -12.54 7.14 27.61
CA ASP A 425 -13.80 7.35 26.86
C ASP A 425 -13.55 7.87 25.44
N GLU A 426 -12.55 8.72 25.24
CA GLU A 426 -12.12 9.15 23.91
C GLU A 426 -11.60 7.97 23.07
N ILE A 427 -10.77 7.10 23.67
CA ILE A 427 -10.21 5.93 22.99
C ILE A 427 -11.32 4.93 22.65
N VAL A 428 -12.26 4.66 23.57
CA VAL A 428 -13.39 3.77 23.30
C VAL A 428 -14.29 4.34 22.19
N THR A 429 -14.56 5.64 22.20
CA THR A 429 -15.31 6.29 21.12
C THR A 429 -14.60 6.13 19.75
N ASN A 430 -13.27 6.21 19.73
CA ASN A 430 -12.51 6.03 18.49
C ASN A 430 -12.50 4.56 18.02
N LEU A 431 -12.41 3.61 18.96
CA LEU A 431 -12.55 2.17 18.70
C LEU A 431 -13.92 1.86 18.07
N GLU A 432 -15.01 2.35 18.66
CA GLU A 432 -16.36 2.17 18.14
C GLU A 432 -16.50 2.74 16.72
N LYS A 433 -16.03 3.96 16.48
CA LYS A 433 -16.03 4.59 15.14
C LYS A 433 -15.21 3.81 14.11
N ALA A 434 -14.06 3.26 14.50
CA ALA A 434 -13.27 2.43 13.62
C ALA A 434 -14.05 1.16 13.23
N ASN A 435 -14.63 0.48 14.21
CA ASN A 435 -15.41 -0.75 14.00
C ASN A 435 -16.66 -0.50 13.14
N GLU A 436 -17.37 0.61 13.34
CA GLU A 436 -18.48 1.04 12.47
C GLU A 436 -18.00 1.27 11.02
N GLY A 437 -16.77 1.73 10.85
CA GLY A 437 -16.10 1.94 9.56
C GLY A 437 -15.45 0.67 8.98
N ASN A 438 -15.85 -0.55 9.41
CA ASN A 438 -15.24 -1.81 8.98
C ASN A 438 -13.70 -1.83 9.15
N ALA A 439 -13.24 -1.26 10.26
CA ALA A 439 -11.82 -1.20 10.60
C ALA A 439 -11.56 -1.82 11.97
N LEU A 440 -10.47 -2.56 12.09
CA LEU A 440 -9.86 -2.81 13.38
C LEU A 440 -9.22 -1.51 13.91
N PHE A 441 -9.13 -1.36 15.22
CA PHE A 441 -8.45 -0.23 15.84
C PHE A 441 -7.13 -0.70 16.44
N LEU A 442 -6.02 -0.17 15.95
CA LEU A 442 -4.67 -0.52 16.39
C LEU A 442 -4.09 0.64 17.20
N LEU A 443 -4.16 0.53 18.53
CA LEU A 443 -3.77 1.58 19.46
C LEU A 443 -2.30 1.47 19.83
N ASN A 444 -1.50 2.46 19.50
CA ASN A 444 -0.08 2.51 19.84
C ASN A 444 0.13 2.82 21.34
N VAL A 445 0.85 1.95 22.01
CA VAL A 445 1.28 2.06 23.40
C VAL A 445 2.75 1.68 23.49
N ALA A 446 3.61 2.70 23.43
CA ALA A 446 5.05 2.50 23.34
C ALA A 446 5.66 2.18 24.71
N PRO A 447 6.45 1.09 24.83
CA PRO A 447 7.30 0.85 25.99
C PRO A 447 8.38 1.93 26.15
N ASP A 448 8.77 2.22 27.38
CA ASP A 448 9.83 3.17 27.72
C ASP A 448 11.24 2.56 27.56
N LEU A 449 12.28 3.32 27.92
CA LEU A 449 13.68 2.90 27.87
C LEU A 449 13.98 1.63 28.67
N SER A 450 13.20 1.32 29.71
CA SER A 450 13.35 0.09 30.49
C SER A 450 12.87 -1.15 29.73
N GLY A 451 12.02 -0.97 28.72
CA GLY A 451 11.34 -2.03 27.98
C GLY A 451 9.99 -2.42 28.61
N ARG A 452 9.39 -1.54 29.42
CA ARG A 452 8.05 -1.74 30.00
C ARG A 452 7.08 -0.68 29.52
N ILE A 453 5.80 -1.02 29.48
CA ILE A 453 4.73 -0.02 29.34
C ILE A 453 4.66 0.72 30.69
N PRO A 454 4.74 2.07 30.71
CA PRO A 454 4.66 2.86 31.93
C PRO A 454 3.35 2.62 32.70
N ASP A 455 3.41 2.58 34.03
CA ASP A 455 2.26 2.27 34.88
C ASP A 455 1.02 3.15 34.59
N LEU A 456 1.25 4.42 34.30
CA LEU A 456 0.18 5.36 33.95
C LEU A 456 -0.60 4.93 32.68
N TYR A 457 0.11 4.35 31.70
CA TYR A 457 -0.49 3.79 30.49
C TYR A 457 -1.19 2.45 30.78
N VAL A 458 -0.58 1.59 31.62
CA VAL A 458 -1.20 0.35 32.07
C VAL A 458 -2.52 0.61 32.77
N ASP A 459 -2.59 1.64 33.64
CA ASP A 459 -3.84 1.99 34.35
C ASP A 459 -4.88 2.53 33.36
N ARG A 460 -4.48 3.32 32.37
CA ARG A 460 -5.39 3.77 31.31
C ARG A 460 -5.94 2.59 30.48
N LEU A 461 -5.10 1.61 30.15
CA LEU A 461 -5.54 0.39 29.45
C LEU A 461 -6.56 -0.41 30.24
N LYS A 462 -6.40 -0.51 31.58
CA LYS A 462 -7.42 -1.11 32.47
C LYS A 462 -8.74 -0.31 32.48
N GLU A 463 -8.66 1.03 32.38
CA GLU A 463 -9.86 1.87 32.28
C GLU A 463 -10.58 1.65 30.95
N ILE A 464 -9.85 1.58 29.83
CA ILE A 464 -10.39 1.27 28.51
C ILE A 464 -11.12 -0.09 28.56
N GLY A 465 -10.49 -1.14 29.09
CA GLY A 465 -11.10 -2.47 29.18
C GLY A 465 -12.31 -2.58 30.12
N ARG A 466 -12.56 -1.59 30.97
CA ARG A 466 -13.78 -1.51 31.79
C ARG A 466 -14.93 -0.80 31.06
N LEU A 467 -14.62 0.01 30.06
CA LEU A 467 -15.59 0.80 29.30
C LEU A 467 -16.00 0.14 27.98
N HIS A 468 -15.16 -0.78 27.49
CA HIS A 468 -15.32 -1.48 26.19
C HIS A 468 -15.91 -2.92 26.32
#